data_d92d16529a20ac4bfe0b05358a605909
#
_entry.id   d92d16529a20ac4bfe0b05358a605909
#
_cell.length_a   1.000
_cell.length_b   1.000
_cell.length_c   1.000
_cell.angle_alpha   90.00
_cell.angle_beta   90.00
_cell.angle_gamma   90.00
#
_symmetry.space_group_name_H-M   'P 1'
#
loop_
_entity.id
_entity.type
_entity.pdbx_description
1 polymer ?
#
loop_
_entity_poly.entity_id
_entity_poly.type
_entity_poly.pdbx_seq_one_letter_code
_entity_poly.pdbx_strand_id
1 'polypeptide(L)'
;METEERHGAPVRALYDSNAACGGRKEVVMIKRWENLTRDEIAALDKDKTIVMLPTSATEQHGPHLPVGTDAIILSTLIDRIIAQGDEAFPKGNLIFAPQLPIGKSNEHMEFAGTITFSAQTYYALLHDIAKSIAASGFKKLVLFNSHGGNTDMLNLISRDLRIDLGLDVFVIDWWFTDFWADGLKGIQQSGKYGVFHACELETSLMLEARPETVHMELAVDEDPAEAFRGDKYVTVFGPVNAGWKTADVTKSGVIGAPTFATVEKGQKLFDYACEKLLDIFAEIADISY
;
A
#
# COMPACT_ATOMS: atom_id res chain seq x y z
N MET A 1 -3.70 -24.77 49.06
CA MET A 1 -3.60 -23.35 48.66
C MET A 1 -3.94 -23.34 47.17
N GLU A 2 -5.20 -23.18 46.91
CA GLU A 2 -5.77 -23.14 45.54
C GLU A 2 -5.67 -21.70 45.03
N THR A 3 -5.03 -21.50 43.91
CA THR A 3 -4.98 -20.21 43.22
C THR A 3 -6.15 -20.15 42.22
N GLU A 4 -7.17 -19.34 42.56
CA GLU A 4 -8.27 -19.03 41.67
C GLU A 4 -7.76 -18.24 40.44
N GLU A 5 -7.87 -18.85 39.29
CA GLU A 5 -7.80 -18.16 37.98
C GLU A 5 -9.03 -17.30 37.78
N ARG A 6 -8.88 -16.00 37.80
CA ARG A 6 -9.94 -15.05 37.41
C ARG A 6 -9.98 -14.98 35.88
N HIS A 7 -10.94 -15.67 35.30
CA HIS A 7 -11.32 -15.49 33.89
C HIS A 7 -11.97 -14.12 33.73
N GLY A 8 -11.31 -13.22 33.01
CA GLY A 8 -11.88 -11.93 32.61
C GLY A 8 -13.08 -12.14 31.70
N ALA A 9 -14.18 -11.48 32.00
CA ALA A 9 -15.38 -11.47 31.18
C ALA A 9 -15.09 -10.88 29.79
N PRO A 10 -15.72 -11.38 28.70
CA PRO A 10 -15.48 -10.87 27.35
C PRO A 10 -15.96 -9.42 27.24
N VAL A 11 -15.14 -8.57 26.64
CA VAL A 11 -15.36 -7.12 26.39
C VAL A 11 -16.64 -6.83 25.55
N ARG A 12 -17.32 -7.86 25.07
CA ARG A 12 -18.51 -7.79 24.20
C ARG A 12 -19.77 -7.19 24.86
N ALA A 13 -19.79 -7.04 26.18
CA ALA A 13 -21.01 -6.64 26.91
C ALA A 13 -21.23 -5.11 27.05
N LEU A 14 -20.35 -4.25 26.53
CA LEU A 14 -20.44 -2.79 26.71
C LEU A 14 -21.03 -2.02 25.51
N TYR A 15 -21.42 -2.69 24.42
CA TYR A 15 -21.83 -2.01 23.18
C TYR A 15 -23.23 -2.37 22.65
N ASP A 16 -24.03 -3.14 23.39
CA ASP A 16 -25.43 -3.36 23.03
C ASP A 16 -26.31 -2.17 23.47
N SER A 17 -26.24 -1.08 22.75
CA SER A 17 -27.26 -0.04 22.77
C SER A 17 -27.98 0.01 21.42
N ASN A 18 -28.99 -0.85 21.25
CA ASN A 18 -30.02 -0.71 20.22
C ASN A 18 -30.89 0.51 20.57
N ALA A 19 -30.38 1.71 20.31
CA ALA A 19 -31.18 2.92 20.21
C ALA A 19 -31.69 3.04 18.77
N ALA A 20 -32.96 2.72 18.54
CA ALA A 20 -33.65 2.95 17.28
C ALA A 20 -33.48 4.42 16.85
N CYS A 21 -32.61 4.67 15.89
CA CYS A 21 -32.46 5.96 15.27
C CYS A 21 -33.20 5.94 13.93
N GLY A 22 -34.27 6.76 13.85
CA GLY A 22 -35.09 6.92 12.65
C GLY A 22 -34.24 7.26 11.44
N GLY A 23 -34.67 6.78 10.28
CA GLY A 23 -34.05 6.77 8.96
C GLY A 23 -33.07 7.89 8.63
N ARG A 24 -31.82 7.77 9.06
CA ARG A 24 -30.71 8.52 8.46
C ARG A 24 -30.43 7.87 7.11
N LYS A 25 -30.41 8.67 6.04
CA LYS A 25 -29.79 8.25 4.78
C LYS A 25 -28.41 7.69 5.14
N GLU A 26 -28.13 6.49 4.68
CA GLU A 26 -26.81 5.87 4.76
C GLU A 26 -25.81 6.84 4.10
N VAL A 27 -24.98 7.49 4.88
CA VAL A 27 -23.98 8.42 4.36
C VAL A 27 -22.78 7.56 3.97
N VAL A 28 -22.62 7.31 2.69
CA VAL A 28 -21.41 6.73 2.12
C VAL A 28 -20.27 7.72 2.32
N MET A 29 -19.08 7.26 2.67
CA MET A 29 -17.94 8.15 2.85
C MET A 29 -16.60 7.52 2.43
N ILE A 30 -15.72 8.38 1.91
CA ILE A 30 -14.31 8.09 1.65
C ILE A 30 -13.48 9.00 2.55
N LYS A 31 -12.89 8.46 3.62
CA LYS A 31 -12.25 9.26 4.68
C LYS A 31 -10.95 8.61 5.18
N ARG A 32 -10.07 9.42 5.77
CA ARG A 32 -8.99 8.95 6.62
C ARG A 32 -9.52 8.64 8.02
N TRP A 33 -9.10 7.54 8.61
CA TRP A 33 -9.51 7.06 9.94
C TRP A 33 -9.25 8.09 11.03
N GLU A 34 -8.07 8.70 11.02
CA GLU A 34 -7.64 9.69 11.99
C GLU A 34 -8.47 11.00 11.98
N ASN A 35 -9.27 11.21 10.95
CA ASN A 35 -10.19 12.34 10.85
C ASN A 35 -11.60 12.03 11.36
N LEU A 36 -11.84 10.81 11.84
CA LEU A 36 -13.12 10.36 12.38
C LEU A 36 -13.09 10.32 13.90
N THR A 37 -14.16 10.76 14.51
CA THR A 37 -14.39 10.59 15.95
C THR A 37 -14.75 9.13 16.28
N ARG A 38 -14.61 8.75 17.55
CA ARG A 38 -15.04 7.43 18.05
C ARG A 38 -16.49 7.12 17.66
N ASP A 39 -17.37 8.08 17.78
CA ASP A 39 -18.80 7.88 17.56
C ASP A 39 -19.14 7.77 16.07
N GLU A 40 -18.41 8.48 15.20
CA GLU A 40 -18.51 8.30 13.75
C GLU A 40 -18.04 6.91 13.33
N ILE A 41 -16.89 6.44 13.85
CA ILE A 41 -16.40 5.07 13.59
C ILE A 41 -17.42 4.03 14.10
N ALA A 42 -18.01 4.23 15.28
CA ALA A 42 -19.00 3.32 15.81
C ALA A 42 -20.27 3.25 14.95
N ALA A 43 -20.66 4.36 14.33
CA ALA A 43 -21.85 4.49 13.50
C ALA A 43 -21.70 3.94 12.06
N LEU A 44 -20.49 3.64 11.60
CA LEU A 44 -20.24 3.05 10.27
C LEU A 44 -20.92 1.67 10.17
N ASP A 45 -21.50 1.38 9.02
CA ASP A 45 -21.96 0.03 8.66
C ASP A 45 -20.73 -0.89 8.50
N LYS A 46 -20.57 -1.83 9.42
CA LYS A 46 -19.39 -2.70 9.49
C LYS A 46 -19.32 -3.72 8.36
N ASP A 47 -20.45 -4.07 7.77
CA ASP A 47 -20.54 -5.04 6.67
C ASP A 47 -20.28 -4.35 5.30
N LYS A 48 -20.58 -3.04 5.20
CA LYS A 48 -20.39 -2.24 3.99
C LYS A 48 -19.16 -1.34 4.03
N THR A 49 -18.34 -1.42 5.05
CA THR A 49 -17.11 -0.63 5.17
C THR A 49 -15.89 -1.47 4.85
N ILE A 50 -15.10 -1.01 3.89
CA ILE A 50 -13.77 -1.54 3.60
C ILE A 50 -12.75 -0.67 4.35
N VAL A 51 -11.99 -1.27 5.24
CA VAL A 51 -10.86 -0.60 5.88
C VAL A 51 -9.61 -0.88 5.06
N MET A 52 -8.98 0.19 4.58
CA MET A 52 -7.73 0.15 3.84
C MET A 52 -6.59 0.39 4.82
N LEU A 53 -5.64 -0.52 4.95
CA LEU A 53 -4.39 -0.32 5.68
C LEU A 53 -3.27 0.02 4.69
N PRO A 54 -2.92 1.31 4.51
CA PRO A 54 -1.87 1.70 3.60
C PRO A 54 -0.50 1.32 4.15
N THR A 55 0.29 0.58 3.35
CA THR A 55 1.64 0.13 3.68
C THR A 55 2.63 0.62 2.64
N SER A 56 3.75 1.18 3.08
CA SER A 56 4.80 1.73 2.22
C SER A 56 6.17 1.46 2.83
N ALA A 57 7.20 2.14 2.37
CA ALA A 57 8.53 2.07 2.94
C ALA A 57 9.19 3.45 3.09
N THR A 58 10.24 3.49 3.89
CA THR A 58 11.23 4.56 3.95
C THR A 58 12.56 3.95 3.56
N GLU A 59 12.96 4.15 2.30
CA GLU A 59 14.12 3.50 1.72
C GLU A 59 14.81 4.38 0.69
N GLN A 60 16.06 4.06 0.41
CA GLN A 60 16.78 4.76 -0.63
C GLN A 60 16.07 4.67 -1.99
N HIS A 61 16.06 5.75 -2.76
CA HIS A 61 15.52 5.84 -4.13
C HIS A 61 16.49 6.57 -5.05
N GLY A 62 17.73 6.07 -5.11
CA GLY A 62 18.79 6.70 -5.89
C GLY A 62 19.20 8.08 -5.35
N PRO A 63 19.99 8.83 -6.11
CA PRO A 63 20.48 10.14 -5.68
C PRO A 63 19.46 11.27 -5.88
N HIS A 64 18.37 11.04 -6.61
CA HIS A 64 17.46 12.09 -7.10
C HIS A 64 16.09 12.13 -6.43
N LEU A 65 15.67 11.05 -5.74
CA LEU A 65 14.41 10.99 -5.02
C LEU A 65 14.61 10.93 -3.49
N PRO A 66 13.65 11.47 -2.71
CA PRO A 66 13.72 11.37 -1.26
C PRO A 66 13.45 9.93 -0.79
N VAL A 67 13.98 9.56 0.38
CA VAL A 67 13.78 8.24 0.99
C VAL A 67 12.34 7.92 1.36
N GLY A 68 11.46 8.90 1.38
CA GLY A 68 10.02 8.76 1.64
C GLY A 68 9.17 8.58 0.37
N THR A 69 9.77 8.27 -0.77
CA THR A 69 9.08 8.20 -2.09
C THR A 69 7.83 7.35 -2.04
N ASP A 70 7.89 6.11 -1.59
CA ASP A 70 6.73 5.20 -1.51
C ASP A 70 5.60 5.78 -0.66
N ALA A 71 5.97 6.35 0.49
CA ALA A 71 5.00 6.91 1.43
C ALA A 71 4.34 8.18 0.87
N ILE A 72 5.09 9.02 0.17
CA ILE A 72 4.60 10.25 -0.46
C ILE A 72 3.64 9.92 -1.60
N ILE A 73 4.03 9.00 -2.48
CA ILE A 73 3.22 8.57 -3.61
C ILE A 73 1.90 7.98 -3.12
N LEU A 74 1.95 7.05 -2.14
CA LEU A 74 0.75 6.44 -1.58
C LEU A 74 -0.17 7.45 -0.91
N SER A 75 0.38 8.36 -0.10
CA SER A 75 -0.44 9.41 0.54
C SER A 75 -1.10 10.34 -0.49
N THR A 76 -0.38 10.71 -1.55
CA THR A 76 -0.91 11.53 -2.65
C THR A 76 -2.04 10.80 -3.39
N LEU A 77 -1.87 9.51 -3.65
CA LEU A 77 -2.89 8.68 -4.28
C LEU A 77 -4.16 8.60 -3.42
N ILE A 78 -4.01 8.38 -2.12
CA ILE A 78 -5.14 8.36 -1.17
C ILE A 78 -5.85 9.72 -1.16
N ASP A 79 -5.13 10.84 -1.12
CA ASP A 79 -5.72 12.17 -1.14
C ASP A 79 -6.49 12.43 -2.45
N ARG A 80 -5.98 11.96 -3.59
CA ARG A 80 -6.68 12.03 -4.88
C ARG A 80 -7.95 11.17 -4.91
N ILE A 81 -7.93 9.97 -4.34
CA ILE A 81 -9.12 9.11 -4.21
C ILE A 81 -10.18 9.80 -3.33
N ILE A 82 -9.78 10.36 -2.20
CA ILE A 82 -10.69 11.11 -1.30
C ILE A 82 -11.27 12.34 -2.01
N ALA A 83 -10.47 13.03 -2.82
CA ALA A 83 -10.89 14.22 -3.57
C ALA A 83 -11.92 13.93 -4.68
N GLN A 84 -12.07 12.65 -5.12
CA GLN A 84 -13.17 12.26 -6.03
C GLN A 84 -14.55 12.43 -5.37
N GLY A 85 -14.59 12.48 -4.04
CA GLY A 85 -15.83 12.62 -3.27
C GLY A 85 -16.53 11.29 -2.99
N ASP A 86 -17.45 11.35 -2.05
CA ASP A 86 -18.14 10.16 -1.53
C ASP A 86 -18.96 9.42 -2.62
N GLU A 87 -19.44 10.14 -3.64
CA GLU A 87 -20.22 9.56 -4.76
C GLU A 87 -19.37 8.67 -5.68
N ALA A 88 -18.03 8.79 -5.64
CA ALA A 88 -17.14 7.98 -6.45
C ALA A 88 -17.13 6.50 -6.03
N PHE A 89 -17.59 6.17 -4.81
CA PHE A 89 -17.70 4.80 -4.34
C PHE A 89 -19.09 4.52 -3.73
N PRO A 90 -20.12 4.27 -4.54
CA PRO A 90 -21.50 4.10 -4.08
C PRO A 90 -21.78 2.77 -3.36
N LYS A 91 -20.82 1.85 -3.33
CA LYS A 91 -20.95 0.50 -2.76
C LYS A 91 -20.85 0.44 -1.23
N GLY A 92 -20.40 1.51 -0.57
CA GLY A 92 -20.22 1.55 0.87
C GLY A 92 -19.18 2.57 1.30
N ASN A 93 -18.51 2.33 2.41
CA ASN A 93 -17.49 3.24 2.92
C ASN A 93 -16.09 2.73 2.59
N LEU A 94 -15.18 3.65 2.24
CA LEU A 94 -13.74 3.42 2.16
C LEU A 94 -13.06 4.21 3.29
N ILE A 95 -12.48 3.52 4.25
CA ILE A 95 -11.81 4.15 5.38
C ILE A 95 -10.33 3.80 5.36
N PHE A 96 -9.50 4.79 5.09
CA PHE A 96 -8.04 4.64 5.08
C PHE A 96 -7.51 4.74 6.51
N ALA A 97 -7.03 3.64 7.07
CA ALA A 97 -6.33 3.59 8.35
C ALA A 97 -5.02 4.40 8.30
N PRO A 98 -4.43 4.77 9.44
CA PRO A 98 -3.15 5.46 9.46
C PRO A 98 -2.10 4.72 8.66
N GLN A 99 -1.43 5.43 7.74
CA GLN A 99 -0.43 4.86 6.85
C GLN A 99 0.81 4.40 7.62
N LEU A 100 1.34 3.24 7.24
CA LEU A 100 2.63 2.73 7.71
C LEU A 100 3.75 3.18 6.75
N PRO A 101 4.57 4.17 7.15
CA PRO A 101 5.61 4.70 6.27
C PRO A 101 6.92 3.89 6.35
N ILE A 102 6.98 2.87 7.18
CA ILE A 102 8.13 1.97 7.33
C ILE A 102 7.65 0.55 7.09
N GLY A 103 8.33 -0.17 6.22
CA GLY A 103 8.02 -1.52 5.82
C GLY A 103 9.21 -2.48 5.96
N LYS A 104 9.26 -3.43 5.04
CA LYS A 104 10.28 -4.46 4.92
C LYS A 104 11.19 -4.14 3.72
N SER A 105 12.27 -3.40 3.96
CA SER A 105 13.21 -2.85 2.95
C SER A 105 14.67 -3.18 3.28
N ASN A 106 14.94 -4.33 3.89
CA ASN A 106 16.31 -4.68 4.30
C ASN A 106 17.26 -4.92 3.12
N GLU A 107 16.76 -5.15 1.92
CA GLU A 107 17.52 -5.23 0.68
C GLU A 107 18.22 -3.90 0.31
N HIS A 108 17.71 -2.77 0.84
CA HIS A 108 18.24 -1.43 0.61
C HIS A 108 19.24 -0.93 1.67
N MET A 109 19.54 -1.76 2.69
CA MET A 109 20.33 -1.33 3.87
C MET A 109 21.79 -0.99 3.59
N GLU A 110 22.32 -1.31 2.42
CA GLU A 110 23.69 -0.92 2.00
C GLU A 110 23.77 0.53 1.51
N PHE A 111 22.62 1.19 1.32
CA PHE A 111 22.51 2.61 1.02
C PHE A 111 21.98 3.38 2.23
N ALA A 112 22.43 4.63 2.36
CA ALA A 112 22.02 5.49 3.47
C ALA A 112 20.53 5.87 3.37
N GLY A 113 19.88 6.07 4.53
CA GLY A 113 18.52 6.60 4.63
C GLY A 113 17.40 5.57 4.76
N THR A 114 17.67 4.28 4.51
CA THR A 114 16.68 3.21 4.69
C THR A 114 16.41 2.92 6.16
N ILE A 115 15.12 2.85 6.52
CA ILE A 115 14.65 2.43 7.85
C ILE A 115 13.69 1.26 7.62
N THR A 116 14.00 0.09 8.20
CA THR A 116 13.24 -1.14 7.93
C THR A 116 12.93 -1.92 9.21
N PHE A 117 11.85 -2.68 9.18
CA PHE A 117 11.54 -3.66 10.22
C PHE A 117 12.14 -5.04 9.89
N SER A 118 12.39 -5.83 10.93
CA SER A 118 12.56 -7.28 10.73
C SER A 118 11.24 -7.91 10.30
N ALA A 119 11.29 -9.09 9.66
CA ALA A 119 10.08 -9.80 9.26
C ALA A 119 9.15 -10.08 10.46
N GLN A 120 9.71 -10.47 11.61
CA GLN A 120 8.94 -10.75 12.82
C GLN A 120 8.25 -9.50 13.37
N THR A 121 8.96 -8.37 13.40
CA THR A 121 8.39 -7.10 13.89
C THR A 121 7.28 -6.61 12.95
N TYR A 122 7.49 -6.68 11.63
CA TYR A 122 6.52 -6.22 10.66
C TYR A 122 5.26 -7.09 10.67
N TYR A 123 5.42 -8.43 10.78
CA TYR A 123 4.31 -9.36 10.95
C TYR A 123 3.48 -9.01 12.21
N ALA A 124 4.14 -8.86 13.36
CA ALA A 124 3.47 -8.56 14.62
C ALA A 124 2.74 -7.21 14.57
N LEU A 125 3.36 -6.17 13.97
CA LEU A 125 2.75 -4.86 13.77
C LEU A 125 1.45 -4.95 12.94
N LEU A 126 1.50 -5.62 11.80
CA LEU A 126 0.34 -5.80 10.92
C LEU A 126 -0.78 -6.59 11.61
N HIS A 127 -0.43 -7.64 12.37
CA HIS A 127 -1.39 -8.45 13.12
C HIS A 127 -2.08 -7.63 14.22
N ASP A 128 -1.35 -6.83 14.99
CA ASP A 128 -1.91 -6.01 16.07
C ASP A 128 -2.83 -4.91 15.55
N ILE A 129 -2.49 -4.29 14.41
CA ILE A 129 -3.35 -3.31 13.75
C ILE A 129 -4.63 -3.98 13.24
N ALA A 130 -4.52 -5.11 12.54
CA ALA A 130 -5.67 -5.85 12.03
C ALA A 130 -6.59 -6.32 13.17
N LYS A 131 -6.02 -6.78 14.28
CA LYS A 131 -6.76 -7.14 15.49
C LYS A 131 -7.54 -5.96 16.07
N SER A 132 -6.97 -4.76 16.06
CA SER A 132 -7.63 -3.54 16.53
C SER A 132 -8.80 -3.13 15.61
N ILE A 133 -8.62 -3.30 14.28
CA ILE A 133 -9.66 -3.07 13.28
C ILE A 133 -10.81 -4.08 13.47
N ALA A 134 -10.49 -5.37 13.64
CA ALA A 134 -11.46 -6.42 13.90
C ALA A 134 -12.23 -6.19 15.22
N ALA A 135 -11.55 -5.74 16.27
CA ALA A 135 -12.16 -5.41 17.55
C ALA A 135 -13.17 -4.23 17.45
N SER A 136 -12.98 -3.35 16.47
CA SER A 136 -13.94 -2.27 16.14
C SER A 136 -15.14 -2.76 15.33
N GLY A 137 -15.22 -4.07 15.02
CA GLY A 137 -16.35 -4.74 14.37
C GLY A 137 -16.26 -4.80 12.85
N PHE A 138 -15.23 -4.24 12.22
CA PHE A 138 -15.07 -4.29 10.76
C PHE A 138 -14.77 -5.71 10.27
N LYS A 139 -15.22 -6.01 9.05
CA LYS A 139 -15.15 -7.34 8.44
C LYS A 139 -14.16 -7.41 7.27
N LYS A 140 -14.05 -6.33 6.49
CA LYS A 140 -13.21 -6.26 5.29
C LYS A 140 -11.99 -5.41 5.55
N LEU A 141 -10.82 -5.99 5.31
CA LEU A 141 -9.51 -5.33 5.42
C LEU A 141 -8.74 -5.48 4.10
N VAL A 142 -8.27 -4.37 3.57
CA VAL A 142 -7.35 -4.35 2.44
C VAL A 142 -5.97 -3.93 2.93
N LEU A 143 -4.97 -4.76 2.71
CA LEU A 143 -3.56 -4.41 2.84
C LEU A 143 -3.15 -3.71 1.54
N PHE A 144 -3.10 -2.37 1.57
CA PHE A 144 -2.91 -1.53 0.40
C PHE A 144 -1.44 -1.13 0.28
N ASN A 145 -0.70 -1.82 -0.57
CA ASN A 145 0.75 -1.77 -0.61
C ASN A 145 1.29 -0.87 -1.72
N SER A 146 2.29 -0.05 -1.35
CA SER A 146 3.07 0.82 -2.22
C SER A 146 4.58 0.53 -2.18
N HIS A 147 4.99 -0.72 -1.84
CA HIS A 147 6.40 -1.10 -1.78
C HIS A 147 6.59 -2.58 -2.08
N GLY A 148 7.40 -2.91 -3.09
CA GLY A 148 7.60 -4.28 -3.54
C GLY A 148 8.14 -5.23 -2.47
N GLY A 149 9.05 -4.77 -1.59
CA GLY A 149 9.63 -5.57 -0.51
C GLY A 149 8.62 -6.02 0.56
N ASN A 150 7.44 -5.40 0.64
CA ASN A 150 6.37 -5.81 1.55
C ASN A 150 5.56 -7.01 1.05
N THR A 151 5.51 -7.23 -0.26
CA THR A 151 4.54 -8.09 -0.96
C THR A 151 4.44 -9.50 -0.39
N ASP A 152 5.55 -10.20 -0.23
CA ASP A 152 5.55 -11.58 0.25
C ASP A 152 5.02 -11.67 1.68
N MET A 153 5.35 -10.70 2.52
CA MET A 153 4.86 -10.63 3.89
C MET A 153 3.35 -10.36 3.95
N LEU A 154 2.86 -9.45 3.13
CA LEU A 154 1.43 -9.12 3.06
C LEU A 154 0.61 -10.29 2.56
N ASN A 155 1.09 -11.00 1.55
CA ASN A 155 0.46 -12.22 1.04
C ASN A 155 0.46 -13.35 2.07
N LEU A 156 1.53 -13.51 2.85
CA LEU A 156 1.60 -14.48 3.92
C LEU A 156 0.59 -14.16 5.02
N ILE A 157 0.68 -12.96 5.59
CA ILE A 157 -0.12 -12.58 6.75
C ILE A 157 -1.62 -12.47 6.42
N SER A 158 -2.00 -12.18 5.18
CA SER A 158 -3.42 -12.07 4.79
C SER A 158 -4.22 -13.33 5.14
N ARG A 159 -3.62 -14.51 4.96
CA ARG A 159 -4.23 -15.79 5.32
C ARG A 159 -4.33 -16.01 6.82
N ASP A 160 -3.29 -15.64 7.55
CA ASP A 160 -3.28 -15.77 9.01
C ASP A 160 -4.32 -14.83 9.63
N LEU A 161 -4.43 -13.58 9.16
CA LEU A 161 -5.47 -12.65 9.61
C LEU A 161 -6.88 -13.17 9.31
N ARG A 162 -7.10 -13.83 8.17
CA ARG A 162 -8.35 -14.48 7.85
C ARG A 162 -8.68 -15.59 8.84
N ILE A 163 -7.71 -16.44 9.16
CA ILE A 163 -7.86 -17.59 10.06
C ILE A 163 -8.03 -17.14 11.51
N ASP A 164 -7.17 -16.23 11.98
CA ASP A 164 -7.10 -15.86 13.39
C ASP A 164 -8.19 -14.87 13.80
N LEU A 165 -8.56 -13.95 12.90
CA LEU A 165 -9.46 -12.83 13.20
C LEU A 165 -10.80 -12.90 12.48
N GLY A 166 -10.98 -13.82 11.53
CA GLY A 166 -12.21 -13.96 10.74
C GLY A 166 -12.47 -12.80 9.78
N LEU A 167 -11.44 -12.01 9.44
CA LEU A 167 -11.56 -10.91 8.48
C LEU A 167 -11.59 -11.42 7.04
N ASP A 168 -12.29 -10.73 6.16
CA ASP A 168 -12.12 -10.85 4.72
C ASP A 168 -10.93 -9.96 4.32
N VAL A 169 -9.78 -10.58 4.05
CA VAL A 169 -8.51 -9.87 3.82
C VAL A 169 -8.12 -9.93 2.37
N PHE A 170 -7.83 -8.77 1.80
CA PHE A 170 -7.34 -8.61 0.43
C PHE A 170 -5.98 -7.92 0.45
N VAL A 171 -5.12 -8.24 -0.51
CA VAL A 171 -3.85 -7.54 -0.73
C VAL A 171 -3.94 -6.84 -2.07
N ILE A 172 -3.75 -5.54 -2.10
CA ILE A 172 -3.59 -4.77 -3.33
C ILE A 172 -2.15 -4.31 -3.38
N ASP A 173 -1.43 -4.87 -4.34
CA ASP A 173 -0.08 -4.47 -4.66
C ASP A 173 -0.08 -3.75 -6.01
N TRP A 174 -0.25 -2.45 -5.97
CA TRP A 174 -0.44 -1.65 -7.18
C TRP A 174 0.87 -1.34 -7.93
N TRP A 175 2.03 -1.79 -7.39
CA TRP A 175 3.32 -1.74 -8.07
C TRP A 175 3.52 -2.87 -9.09
N PHE A 176 2.71 -3.92 -9.06
CA PHE A 176 2.88 -5.02 -9.99
C PHE A 176 2.60 -4.64 -11.44
N THR A 177 3.36 -5.28 -12.33
CA THR A 177 3.27 -5.07 -13.78
C THR A 177 1.86 -5.25 -14.34
N ASP A 178 1.09 -6.21 -13.79
CA ASP A 178 -0.28 -6.45 -14.24
C ASP A 178 -1.24 -5.30 -13.93
N PHE A 179 -1.01 -4.61 -12.80
CA PHE A 179 -1.78 -3.39 -12.51
C PHE A 179 -1.53 -2.33 -13.58
N TRP A 180 -0.27 -2.14 -13.99
CA TRP A 180 0.15 -1.10 -14.93
C TRP A 180 0.13 -1.51 -16.39
N ALA A 181 -0.17 -2.77 -16.74
CA ALA A 181 -0.04 -3.30 -18.09
C ALA A 181 -0.71 -2.43 -19.19
N ASP A 182 -1.86 -1.85 -18.86
CA ASP A 182 -2.55 -0.91 -19.76
C ASP A 182 -2.19 0.55 -19.48
N GLY A 183 -1.96 0.92 -18.22
CA GLY A 183 -1.65 2.28 -17.78
C GLY A 183 -0.31 2.81 -18.32
N LEU A 184 0.66 1.93 -18.55
CA LEU A 184 1.96 2.32 -19.10
C LEU A 184 1.97 2.37 -20.64
N LYS A 185 0.96 1.84 -21.31
CA LYS A 185 0.89 1.89 -22.77
C LYS A 185 0.88 3.32 -23.28
N GLY A 186 1.89 3.69 -24.06
CA GLY A 186 2.04 5.03 -24.61
C GLY A 186 2.51 6.10 -23.61
N ILE A 187 2.74 5.73 -22.34
CA ILE A 187 3.33 6.62 -21.33
C ILE A 187 4.81 6.29 -21.13
N GLN A 188 5.14 5.02 -20.88
CA GLN A 188 6.53 4.58 -20.72
C GLN A 188 7.33 4.79 -22.01
N GLN A 189 8.46 5.46 -21.89
CA GLN A 189 9.40 5.71 -22.99
C GLN A 189 10.77 5.05 -22.73
N SER A 190 11.03 4.64 -21.49
CA SER A 190 12.20 3.87 -21.11
C SER A 190 12.13 2.43 -21.68
N GLY A 191 13.28 1.81 -21.85
CA GLY A 191 13.39 0.45 -22.38
C GLY A 191 12.88 -0.64 -21.42
N LYS A 192 13.20 -1.89 -21.74
CA LYS A 192 12.77 -3.11 -21.02
C LYS A 192 13.01 -3.05 -19.50
N TYR A 193 14.06 -2.43 -19.06
CA TYR A 193 14.45 -2.31 -17.65
C TYR A 193 14.17 -0.92 -17.07
N GLY A 194 13.46 -0.07 -17.80
CA GLY A 194 13.26 1.33 -17.43
C GLY A 194 12.30 1.58 -16.26
N VAL A 195 11.51 0.58 -15.87
CA VAL A 195 10.53 0.67 -14.77
C VAL A 195 10.79 -0.46 -13.78
N PHE A 196 11.38 -0.12 -12.64
CA PHE A 196 11.58 -1.03 -11.52
C PHE A 196 11.71 -0.28 -10.19
N HIS A 197 12.82 0.43 -9.88
CA HIS A 197 13.07 1.12 -8.62
C HIS A 197 13.76 2.46 -8.86
N ALA A 198 13.25 3.53 -8.23
CA ALA A 198 13.67 4.91 -8.47
C ALA A 198 13.60 5.27 -9.97
N CYS A 199 12.60 4.76 -10.67
CA CYS A 199 12.50 4.61 -12.11
C CYS A 199 11.68 5.73 -12.78
N GLU A 200 11.43 5.62 -14.10
CA GLU A 200 10.58 6.55 -14.86
C GLU A 200 9.20 6.74 -14.21
N LEU A 201 8.57 5.65 -13.75
CA LEU A 201 7.23 5.68 -13.14
C LEU A 201 7.25 6.46 -11.83
N GLU A 202 8.07 6.05 -10.87
CA GLU A 202 8.14 6.67 -9.54
C GLU A 202 8.59 8.11 -9.61
N THR A 203 9.59 8.40 -10.43
CA THR A 203 10.08 9.77 -10.62
C THR A 203 9.00 10.65 -11.23
N SER A 204 8.19 10.15 -12.18
CA SER A 204 7.07 10.90 -12.74
C SER A 204 5.99 11.19 -11.69
N LEU A 205 5.63 10.19 -10.88
CA LEU A 205 4.68 10.36 -9.78
C LEU A 205 5.18 11.36 -8.74
N MET A 206 6.48 11.33 -8.41
CA MET A 206 7.08 12.27 -7.47
C MET A 206 7.18 13.69 -8.02
N LEU A 207 7.47 13.86 -9.32
CA LEU A 207 7.45 15.17 -9.97
C LEU A 207 6.07 15.82 -9.94
N GLU A 208 5.01 15.02 -9.98
CA GLU A 208 3.63 15.52 -9.83
C GLU A 208 3.26 15.73 -8.36
N ALA A 209 3.66 14.82 -7.45
CA ALA A 209 3.26 14.84 -6.05
C ALA A 209 4.03 15.87 -5.22
N ARG A 210 5.36 15.94 -5.40
CA ARG A 210 6.30 16.74 -4.59
C ARG A 210 7.52 17.17 -5.40
N PRO A 211 7.36 17.98 -6.47
CA PRO A 211 8.45 18.38 -7.36
C PRO A 211 9.63 19.02 -6.64
N GLU A 212 9.38 19.72 -5.53
CA GLU A 212 10.40 20.38 -4.72
C GLU A 212 11.37 19.42 -4.01
N THR A 213 11.05 18.13 -3.97
CA THR A 213 11.90 17.09 -3.35
C THR A 213 12.65 16.24 -4.38
N VAL A 214 12.46 16.51 -5.67
CA VAL A 214 13.04 15.74 -6.77
C VAL A 214 14.23 16.49 -7.36
N HIS A 215 15.38 15.84 -7.41
CA HIS A 215 16.65 16.40 -7.91
C HIS A 215 16.99 15.81 -9.26
N MET A 216 16.27 16.23 -10.32
CA MET A 216 16.47 15.69 -11.67
C MET A 216 17.88 15.84 -12.21
N GLU A 217 18.63 16.84 -11.75
CA GLU A 217 20.04 17.04 -12.09
C GLU A 217 20.96 15.92 -11.57
N LEU A 218 20.47 15.12 -10.60
CA LEU A 218 21.16 13.95 -10.05
C LEU A 218 20.64 12.62 -10.60
N ALA A 219 19.58 12.64 -11.42
CA ALA A 219 18.97 11.44 -11.98
C ALA A 219 19.96 10.69 -12.89
N VAL A 220 20.08 9.39 -12.69
CA VAL A 220 20.91 8.51 -13.51
C VAL A 220 20.09 7.30 -13.96
N ASP A 221 20.23 6.94 -15.23
CA ASP A 221 19.65 5.71 -15.74
C ASP A 221 20.61 4.55 -15.47
N GLU A 222 20.12 3.50 -14.83
CA GLU A 222 20.91 2.30 -14.57
C GLU A 222 20.07 1.05 -14.78
N ASP A 223 20.47 0.21 -15.72
CA ASP A 223 19.93 -1.12 -15.91
C ASP A 223 20.42 -2.06 -14.80
N PRO A 224 19.66 -3.12 -14.46
CA PRO A 224 20.15 -4.15 -13.54
C PRO A 224 21.50 -4.72 -13.97
N ALA A 225 22.33 -5.12 -13.01
CA ALA A 225 23.58 -5.80 -13.29
C ALA A 225 23.36 -7.02 -14.21
N GLU A 226 24.34 -7.34 -15.07
CA GLU A 226 24.24 -8.35 -16.11
C GLU A 226 23.73 -9.71 -15.59
N ALA A 227 24.16 -10.10 -14.38
CA ALA A 227 23.72 -11.35 -13.75
C ALA A 227 22.19 -11.43 -13.54
N PHE A 228 21.50 -10.27 -13.47
CA PHE A 228 20.06 -10.16 -13.28
C PHE A 228 19.29 -9.81 -14.55
N ARG A 229 19.98 -9.67 -15.68
CA ARG A 229 19.36 -9.44 -17.01
C ARG A 229 19.01 -10.73 -17.73
N GLY A 230 19.06 -11.87 -17.04
CA GLY A 230 18.82 -13.20 -17.61
C GLY A 230 17.56 -13.25 -18.46
N ASP A 231 17.64 -13.93 -19.63
CA ASP A 231 16.58 -13.87 -20.62
C ASP A 231 15.50 -14.93 -20.43
N LYS A 232 15.71 -15.88 -19.52
CA LYS A 232 14.85 -17.07 -19.50
C LYS A 232 14.17 -17.35 -18.17
N TYR A 233 14.92 -17.57 -17.10
CA TYR A 233 14.34 -18.03 -15.84
C TYR A 233 14.79 -17.24 -14.61
N VAL A 234 16.06 -16.88 -14.52
CA VAL A 234 16.63 -16.16 -13.37
C VAL A 234 16.82 -14.70 -13.76
N THR A 235 15.90 -13.89 -13.34
CA THR A 235 15.92 -12.42 -13.53
C THR A 235 15.47 -11.76 -12.24
N VAL A 236 15.52 -10.44 -12.13
CA VAL A 236 14.95 -9.73 -10.98
C VAL A 236 13.45 -10.03 -10.80
N PHE A 237 12.74 -10.32 -11.92
CA PHE A 237 11.30 -10.66 -11.93
C PHE A 237 11.01 -12.02 -12.59
N GLY A 238 11.97 -12.91 -12.60
CA GLY A 238 11.81 -14.21 -13.25
C GLY A 238 10.96 -15.19 -12.43
N PRO A 239 10.63 -16.35 -13.01
CA PRO A 239 9.93 -17.42 -12.30
C PRO A 239 10.80 -18.07 -11.20
N VAL A 240 12.12 -17.83 -11.22
CA VAL A 240 13.05 -18.22 -10.17
C VAL A 240 13.36 -16.99 -9.32
N ASN A 241 12.85 -16.98 -8.10
CA ASN A 241 13.11 -15.90 -7.16
C ASN A 241 14.53 -16.09 -6.56
N ALA A 242 15.41 -15.12 -6.77
CA ALA A 242 16.72 -15.07 -6.15
C ALA A 242 16.70 -14.07 -5.00
N GLY A 243 17.25 -14.42 -3.85
CA GLY A 243 17.50 -13.43 -2.80
C GLY A 243 18.64 -12.50 -3.22
N TRP A 244 18.37 -11.19 -3.31
CA TRP A 244 19.31 -10.17 -3.70
C TRP A 244 19.28 -8.97 -2.75
N LYS A 245 20.36 -8.19 -2.77
CA LYS A 245 20.44 -6.86 -2.16
C LYS A 245 20.53 -5.84 -3.27
N THR A 246 20.07 -4.63 -3.03
CA THR A 246 20.09 -3.56 -4.04
C THR A 246 21.50 -3.34 -4.59
N ALA A 247 22.51 -3.38 -3.74
CA ALA A 247 23.92 -3.24 -4.18
C ALA A 247 24.44 -4.40 -5.05
N ASP A 248 23.78 -5.56 -5.08
CA ASP A 248 24.09 -6.63 -6.02
C ASP A 248 23.56 -6.31 -7.44
N VAL A 249 22.52 -5.48 -7.52
CA VAL A 249 21.78 -5.20 -8.75
C VAL A 249 22.19 -3.87 -9.38
N THR A 250 22.50 -2.85 -8.57
CA THR A 250 22.80 -1.49 -9.00
C THR A 250 23.90 -0.85 -8.14
N LYS A 251 24.59 0.11 -8.70
CA LYS A 251 25.61 0.91 -7.98
C LYS A 251 25.06 2.23 -7.46
N SER A 252 24.14 2.84 -8.18
CA SER A 252 23.53 4.14 -7.82
C SER A 252 22.36 4.02 -6.87
N GLY A 253 21.80 2.81 -6.69
CA GLY A 253 20.53 2.60 -6.02
C GLY A 253 19.32 2.73 -6.96
N VAL A 254 19.51 3.13 -8.19
CA VAL A 254 18.48 3.18 -9.24
C VAL A 254 18.45 1.88 -10.01
N ILE A 255 17.29 1.36 -10.30
CA ILE A 255 17.09 0.27 -11.27
C ILE A 255 16.01 0.73 -12.23
N GLY A 256 16.40 1.38 -13.31
CA GLY A 256 15.46 1.97 -14.26
C GLY A 256 16.02 3.21 -14.95
N ALA A 257 15.10 3.97 -15.56
CA ALA A 257 15.49 5.14 -16.34
C ALA A 257 14.69 6.40 -15.95
N PRO A 258 14.99 7.02 -14.80
CA PRO A 258 14.29 8.20 -14.29
C PRO A 258 14.41 9.42 -15.21
N THR A 259 15.42 9.50 -16.09
CA THR A 259 15.60 10.66 -16.99
C THR A 259 14.45 10.81 -18.00
N PHE A 260 13.63 9.79 -18.19
CA PHE A 260 12.42 9.85 -19.03
C PHE A 260 11.18 10.37 -18.26
N ALA A 261 11.28 10.63 -16.97
CA ALA A 261 10.16 11.07 -16.16
C ALA A 261 9.72 12.49 -16.48
N THR A 262 8.40 12.73 -16.42
CA THR A 262 7.81 14.08 -16.53
C THR A 262 6.59 14.23 -15.63
N VAL A 263 6.24 15.47 -15.30
CA VAL A 263 5.04 15.83 -14.51
C VAL A 263 3.77 15.32 -15.20
N GLU A 264 3.68 15.48 -16.53
CA GLU A 264 2.49 15.08 -17.30
C GLU A 264 2.28 13.56 -17.29
N LYS A 265 3.37 12.77 -17.24
CA LYS A 265 3.29 11.33 -17.03
C LYS A 265 2.77 11.02 -15.63
N GLY A 266 3.31 11.68 -14.61
CA GLY A 266 2.87 11.54 -13.23
C GLY A 266 1.37 11.78 -13.06
N GLN A 267 0.84 12.85 -13.67
CA GLN A 267 -0.58 13.16 -13.65
C GLN A 267 -1.40 12.01 -14.26
N LYS A 268 -1.06 11.56 -15.47
CA LYS A 268 -1.76 10.46 -16.15
C LYS A 268 -1.71 9.14 -15.36
N LEU A 269 -0.58 8.88 -14.71
CA LEU A 269 -0.39 7.69 -13.90
C LEU A 269 -1.27 7.72 -12.65
N PHE A 270 -1.37 8.86 -11.96
CA PHE A 270 -2.29 9.01 -10.83
C PHE A 270 -3.75 8.90 -11.25
N ASP A 271 -4.13 9.53 -12.36
CA ASP A 271 -5.52 9.48 -12.86
C ASP A 271 -5.91 8.03 -13.18
N TYR A 272 -5.05 7.29 -13.90
CA TYR A 272 -5.26 5.87 -14.18
C TYR A 272 -5.35 5.03 -12.91
N ALA A 273 -4.46 5.27 -11.93
CA ALA A 273 -4.45 4.52 -10.68
C ALA A 273 -5.72 4.77 -9.85
N CYS A 274 -6.20 6.02 -9.79
CA CYS A 274 -7.44 6.35 -9.09
C CYS A 274 -8.65 5.63 -9.69
N GLU A 275 -8.82 5.68 -11.02
CA GLU A 275 -9.92 5.03 -11.72
C GLU A 275 -9.90 3.51 -11.50
N LYS A 276 -8.76 2.88 -11.78
CA LYS A 276 -8.62 1.42 -11.63
C LYS A 276 -8.79 0.93 -10.21
N LEU A 277 -8.31 1.67 -9.22
CA LEU A 277 -8.46 1.30 -7.80
C LEU A 277 -9.91 1.40 -7.35
N LEU A 278 -10.66 2.39 -7.78
CA LEU A 278 -12.09 2.49 -7.45
C LEU A 278 -12.87 1.30 -8.03
N ASP A 279 -12.54 0.83 -9.23
CA ASP A 279 -13.12 -0.38 -9.81
C ASP A 279 -12.76 -1.63 -8.99
N ILE A 280 -11.49 -1.78 -8.59
CA ILE A 280 -11.03 -2.90 -7.74
C ILE A 280 -11.75 -2.87 -6.38
N PHE A 281 -11.89 -1.70 -5.76
CA PHE A 281 -12.62 -1.57 -4.49
C PHE A 281 -14.09 -1.94 -4.65
N ALA A 282 -14.72 -1.61 -5.80
CA ALA A 282 -16.08 -1.99 -6.11
C ALA A 282 -16.26 -3.52 -6.23
N GLU A 283 -15.29 -4.22 -6.83
CA GLU A 283 -15.29 -5.69 -6.85
C GLU A 283 -15.12 -6.29 -5.45
N ILE A 284 -14.19 -5.75 -4.65
CA ILE A 284 -13.98 -6.20 -3.26
C ILE A 284 -15.24 -5.99 -2.42
N ALA A 285 -16.00 -4.91 -2.64
CA ALA A 285 -17.24 -4.66 -1.90
C ALA A 285 -18.26 -5.79 -2.09
N ASP A 286 -18.33 -6.37 -3.28
CA ASP A 286 -19.28 -7.43 -3.64
C ASP A 286 -18.86 -8.83 -3.15
N ILE A 287 -17.60 -9.01 -2.71
CA ILE A 287 -17.10 -10.31 -2.21
C ILE A 287 -17.45 -10.47 -0.73
N SER A 288 -17.99 -11.63 -0.37
CA SER A 288 -18.16 -12.11 1.01
C SER A 288 -17.89 -13.60 1.08
N TYR A 289 -17.18 -14.07 2.10
CA TYR A 289 -16.87 -15.48 2.31
C TYR A 289 -17.76 -16.10 3.38
#